data_6e624e6b47d226394e4fff36eca60e19
#
_entry.id   6e624e6b47d226394e4fff36eca60e19
#
_cell.length_a   1.000
_cell.length_b   1.000
_cell.length_c   1.000
_cell.angle_alpha   90.00
_cell.angle_beta   90.00
_cell.angle_gamma   90.00
#
_symmetry.space_group_name_H-M   'P 1'
#
loop_
_entity.id
_entity.type
_entity.pdbx_description
1 polymer ?
#
loop_
_entity_poly.entity_id
_entity_poly.type
_entity_poly.pdbx_seq_one_letter_code
_entity_poly.pdbx_strand_id
1 'polypeptide(L)'
;MQAGYAVAYLDESIFALTPHIIRSIFPKGSRPTIKIVNNPHQKLCVFGALFDRKTTVKISDKINSIKFLSFIKRLRKNHKKLCIVVDNARWHLTKKVMFFIKERGIKIIRLLAYSPELNPIEQYWKNVKNWLATRIWPNLEELKKHLCSALKRTFLIPKIYHY
;
A
#
# COMPACT_ATOMS: atom_id res chain seq x y z
N MET A 1 0.86 -19.11 22.94
CA MET A 1 1.56 -18.47 21.78
C MET A 1 1.48 -19.43 20.61
N GLN A 2 0.56 -19.19 19.68
CA GLN A 2 0.46 -20.03 18.49
C GLN A 2 1.62 -19.75 17.55
N ALA A 3 2.25 -20.82 17.14
CA ALA A 3 3.48 -20.94 16.40
C ALA A 3 3.71 -19.94 15.27
N GLY A 4 4.35 -18.81 15.58
CA GLY A 4 5.35 -18.21 14.71
C GLY A 4 5.00 -17.82 13.27
N TYR A 5 3.73 -17.58 12.90
CA TYR A 5 3.39 -17.00 11.60
C TYR A 5 3.59 -15.49 11.63
N ALA A 6 4.34 -14.96 10.67
CA ALA A 6 4.32 -13.55 10.36
C ALA A 6 3.01 -13.23 9.62
N VAL A 7 2.12 -12.47 10.25
CA VAL A 7 0.87 -12.02 9.63
C VAL A 7 1.14 -10.72 8.90
N ALA A 8 0.81 -10.68 7.61
CA ALA A 8 0.98 -9.55 6.72
C ALA A 8 -0.35 -9.13 6.12
N TYR A 9 -0.78 -7.92 6.36
CA TYR A 9 -1.92 -7.29 5.68
C TYR A 9 -1.41 -6.68 4.37
N LEU A 10 -1.91 -7.19 3.24
CA LEU A 10 -1.46 -6.78 1.92
C LEU A 10 -2.51 -5.91 1.24
N ASP A 11 -2.01 -4.93 0.52
CA ASP A 11 -2.84 -4.10 -0.36
C ASP A 11 -1.96 -3.33 -1.35
N GLU A 12 -2.58 -2.75 -2.39
CA GLU A 12 -1.93 -1.90 -3.36
C GLU A 12 -2.48 -0.48 -3.32
N SER A 13 -1.58 0.48 -3.46
CA SER A 13 -1.97 1.89 -3.56
C SER A 13 -1.35 2.57 -4.77
N ILE A 14 -2.10 3.51 -5.35
CA ILE A 14 -1.65 4.31 -6.48
C ILE A 14 -1.36 5.72 -5.97
N PHE A 15 -0.21 6.25 -6.39
CA PHE A 15 0.23 7.61 -6.15
C PHE A 15 0.38 8.30 -7.50
N ALA A 16 -0.56 9.18 -7.82
CA ALA A 16 -0.56 9.94 -9.06
C ALA A 16 0.25 11.24 -8.90
N LEU A 17 0.70 11.78 -10.02
CA LEU A 17 1.36 13.08 -10.05
C LEU A 17 0.39 14.22 -9.68
N THR A 18 -0.91 14.02 -9.95
CA THR A 18 -1.97 14.92 -9.48
C THR A 18 -1.99 14.92 -7.95
N PRO A 19 -1.88 16.09 -7.31
CA PRO A 19 -1.80 16.17 -5.86
C PRO A 19 -3.07 15.64 -5.19
N HIS A 20 -2.88 14.95 -4.08
CA HIS A 20 -3.98 14.60 -3.18
C HIS A 20 -4.39 15.87 -2.42
N ILE A 21 -5.62 16.36 -2.69
CA ILE A 21 -6.15 17.55 -2.05
C ILE A 21 -6.80 17.14 -0.72
N ILE A 22 -6.36 17.75 0.36
CA ILE A 22 -7.00 17.59 1.68
C ILE A 22 -7.78 18.87 2.03
N ARG A 23 -8.79 18.71 2.87
CA ARG A 23 -9.47 19.88 3.46
C ARG A 23 -8.48 20.63 4.34
N SER A 24 -8.42 21.94 4.17
CA SER A 24 -7.58 22.85 4.98
C SER A 24 -8.40 24.06 5.38
N ILE A 25 -7.95 24.72 6.43
CA ILE A 25 -8.58 25.94 6.95
C ILE A 25 -7.87 27.12 6.31
N PHE A 26 -8.64 28.03 5.72
CA PHE A 26 -8.16 29.27 5.13
C PHE A 26 -8.91 30.44 5.73
N PRO A 27 -8.36 31.66 5.72
CA PRO A 27 -9.06 32.86 6.15
C PRO A 27 -10.38 33.04 5.39
N LYS A 28 -11.41 33.55 6.08
CA LYS A 28 -12.72 33.81 5.46
C LYS A 28 -12.55 34.72 4.25
N GLY A 29 -13.14 34.32 3.11
CA GLY A 29 -13.06 35.07 1.86
C GLY A 29 -11.85 34.71 0.97
N SER A 30 -10.87 33.93 1.45
CA SER A 30 -9.77 33.45 0.61
C SER A 30 -10.24 32.35 -0.34
N ARG A 31 -9.73 32.36 -1.58
CA ARG A 31 -9.94 31.34 -2.60
C ARG A 31 -8.59 30.81 -3.07
N PRO A 32 -7.94 29.93 -2.29
CA PRO A 32 -6.64 29.39 -2.67
C PRO A 32 -6.76 28.61 -3.98
N THR A 33 -5.92 28.94 -4.94
CA THR A 33 -5.88 28.30 -6.25
C THR A 33 -4.62 27.45 -6.33
N ILE A 34 -4.75 26.17 -6.65
CA ILE A 34 -3.63 25.28 -6.91
C ILE A 34 -3.57 25.02 -8.41
N LYS A 35 -2.49 25.43 -9.07
CA LYS A 35 -2.24 25.06 -10.47
C LYS A 35 -1.84 23.57 -10.50
N ILE A 36 -2.70 22.73 -11.05
CA ILE A 36 -2.47 21.30 -11.16
C ILE A 36 -1.97 21.00 -12.57
N VAL A 37 -0.82 20.34 -12.67
CA VAL A 37 -0.42 19.69 -13.92
C VAL A 37 -1.21 18.38 -13.99
N ASN A 38 -2.28 18.38 -14.75
CA ASN A 38 -3.14 17.22 -14.90
C ASN A 38 -2.50 16.22 -15.87
N ASN A 39 -1.74 15.27 -15.34
CA ASN A 39 -1.24 14.14 -16.11
C ASN A 39 -1.63 12.83 -15.41
N PRO A 40 -2.87 12.34 -15.62
CA PRO A 40 -3.40 11.17 -14.93
C PRO A 40 -2.68 9.86 -15.29
N HIS A 41 -1.90 9.85 -16.37
CA HIS A 41 -1.13 8.68 -16.79
C HIS A 41 0.18 8.50 -16.00
N GLN A 42 0.68 9.58 -15.40
CA GLN A 42 1.89 9.52 -14.58
C GLN A 42 1.56 9.14 -13.14
N LYS A 43 1.79 7.88 -12.82
CA LYS A 43 1.49 7.30 -11.50
C LYS A 43 2.50 6.25 -11.09
N LEU A 44 2.66 6.09 -9.80
CA LEU A 44 3.42 5.01 -9.17
C LEU A 44 2.46 4.05 -8.51
N CYS A 45 2.64 2.77 -8.74
CA CYS A 45 1.93 1.70 -8.08
C CYS A 45 2.80 1.16 -6.94
N VAL A 46 2.23 0.97 -5.76
CA VAL A 46 2.96 0.45 -4.59
C VAL A 46 2.24 -0.77 -4.07
N PHE A 47 2.95 -1.89 -3.99
CA PHE A 47 2.55 -3.06 -3.22
C PHE A 47 3.03 -2.88 -1.80
N GLY A 48 2.16 -3.08 -0.83
CA GLY A 48 2.48 -2.99 0.59
C GLY A 48 2.11 -4.25 1.35
N ALA A 49 2.90 -4.54 2.35
CA ALA A 49 2.63 -5.53 3.37
C ALA A 49 2.87 -4.88 4.74
N LEU A 50 1.83 -4.77 5.53
CA LEU A 50 1.88 -4.26 6.89
C LEU A 50 1.93 -5.45 7.85
N PHE A 51 2.99 -5.50 8.63
CA PHE A 51 3.15 -6.35 9.79
C PHE A 51 2.84 -5.54 11.05
N ASP A 52 2.90 -6.12 12.23
CA ASP A 52 2.55 -5.42 13.48
C ASP A 52 3.13 -3.99 13.59
N ARG A 53 4.44 -3.82 13.42
CA ARG A 53 5.13 -2.51 13.52
C ARG A 53 6.07 -2.22 12.35
N LYS A 54 5.96 -2.98 11.27
CA LYS A 54 6.87 -2.88 10.12
C LYS A 54 6.09 -2.96 8.83
N THR A 55 6.60 -2.27 7.84
CA THR A 55 6.07 -2.37 6.48
C THR A 55 7.14 -2.91 5.54
N THR A 56 6.71 -3.67 4.57
CA THR A 56 7.52 -4.01 3.40
C THR A 56 6.78 -3.48 2.17
N VAL A 57 7.46 -2.68 1.37
CA VAL A 57 6.86 -2.05 0.20
C VAL A 57 7.67 -2.33 -1.06
N LYS A 58 6.99 -2.33 -2.20
CA LYS A 58 7.60 -2.44 -3.53
C LYS A 58 6.90 -1.50 -4.48
N ILE A 59 7.65 -0.55 -5.05
CA ILE A 59 7.16 0.33 -6.10
C ILE A 59 7.20 -0.42 -7.43
N SER A 60 6.19 -0.23 -8.25
CA SER A 60 6.00 -0.87 -9.55
C SER A 60 5.38 0.11 -10.56
N ASP A 61 5.52 -0.20 -11.83
CA ASP A 61 4.89 0.49 -12.96
C ASP A 61 3.38 0.19 -13.07
N LYS A 62 2.98 -1.00 -12.63
CA LYS A 62 1.59 -1.48 -12.75
C LYS A 62 1.22 -2.47 -11.65
N ILE A 63 -0.08 -2.62 -11.44
CA ILE A 63 -0.68 -3.63 -10.55
C ILE A 63 -1.18 -4.78 -11.43
N ASN A 64 -0.66 -5.98 -11.21
CA ASN A 64 -1.13 -7.20 -11.83
C ASN A 64 -0.63 -8.44 -11.05
N SER A 65 -1.13 -9.62 -11.42
CA SER A 65 -0.79 -10.89 -10.77
C SER A 65 0.70 -11.24 -10.81
N ILE A 66 1.42 -10.86 -11.88
CA ILE A 66 2.86 -11.15 -12.03
C ILE A 66 3.65 -10.33 -11.00
N LYS A 67 3.35 -9.03 -10.91
CA LYS A 67 4.02 -8.12 -9.96
C LYS A 67 3.66 -8.48 -8.52
N PHE A 68 2.39 -8.82 -8.26
CA PHE A 68 1.93 -9.33 -6.98
C PHE A 68 2.64 -10.61 -6.57
N LEU A 69 2.72 -11.60 -7.47
CA LEU A 69 3.47 -12.84 -7.22
C LEU A 69 4.94 -12.58 -6.90
N SER A 70 5.58 -11.68 -7.64
CA SER A 70 6.96 -11.26 -7.37
C SER A 70 7.10 -10.62 -5.98
N PHE A 71 6.09 -9.87 -5.52
CA PHE A 71 6.06 -9.30 -4.20
C PHE A 71 5.91 -10.35 -3.10
N ILE A 72 4.98 -11.30 -3.25
CA ILE A 72 4.81 -12.43 -2.31
C ILE A 72 6.09 -13.29 -2.24
N LYS A 73 6.75 -13.56 -3.37
CA LYS A 73 8.03 -14.28 -3.39
C LYS A 73 9.07 -13.61 -2.50
N ARG A 74 9.15 -12.28 -2.57
CA ARG A 74 10.05 -11.49 -1.70
C ARG A 74 9.68 -11.61 -0.23
N LEU A 75 8.39 -11.51 0.11
CA LEU A 75 7.92 -11.68 1.50
C LEU A 75 8.24 -13.08 2.03
N ARG A 76 7.98 -14.11 1.23
CA ARG A 76 8.22 -15.50 1.62
C ARG A 76 9.71 -15.82 1.84
N LYS A 77 10.60 -15.15 1.10
CA LYS A 77 12.06 -15.29 1.31
C LYS A 77 12.47 -14.80 2.70
N ASN A 78 11.82 -13.75 3.21
CA ASN A 78 12.16 -13.14 4.49
C ASN A 78 11.42 -13.77 5.69
N HIS A 79 10.33 -14.52 5.44
CA HIS A 79 9.49 -15.11 6.50
C HIS A 79 9.22 -16.58 6.20
N LYS A 80 9.82 -17.48 7.01
CA LYS A 80 9.65 -18.95 6.86
C LYS A 80 8.20 -19.40 7.03
N LYS A 81 7.44 -18.78 7.94
CA LYS A 81 6.01 -19.00 8.15
C LYS A 81 5.30 -17.68 7.88
N LEU A 82 4.52 -17.61 6.81
CA LEU A 82 3.85 -16.39 6.36
C LEU A 82 2.34 -16.64 6.26
N CYS A 83 1.56 -15.74 6.86
CA CYS A 83 0.12 -15.64 6.67
C CYS A 83 -0.17 -14.29 6.01
N ILE A 84 -0.83 -14.29 4.87
CA ILE A 84 -1.21 -13.07 4.17
C ILE A 84 -2.71 -12.83 4.30
N VAL A 85 -3.07 -11.59 4.59
CA VAL A 85 -4.45 -11.11 4.62
C VAL A 85 -4.61 -10.20 3.41
N VAL A 86 -5.55 -10.52 2.52
CA VAL A 86 -5.77 -9.82 1.24
C VAL A 86 -7.25 -9.56 1.01
N ASP A 87 -7.56 -8.58 0.19
CA ASP A 87 -8.90 -8.39 -0.36
C ASP A 87 -9.21 -9.42 -1.47
N ASN A 88 -10.35 -9.27 -2.11
CA ASN A 88 -10.82 -10.15 -3.18
C ASN A 88 -10.41 -9.71 -4.59
N ALA A 89 -9.36 -8.92 -4.75
CA ALA A 89 -8.91 -8.49 -6.06
C ALA A 89 -8.53 -9.68 -6.96
N ARG A 90 -8.98 -9.63 -8.22
CA ARG A 90 -8.83 -10.76 -9.17
C ARG A 90 -7.38 -11.20 -9.37
N TRP A 91 -6.42 -10.28 -9.32
CA TRP A 91 -5.00 -10.59 -9.50
C TRP A 91 -4.39 -11.34 -8.32
N HIS A 92 -5.00 -11.29 -7.12
CA HIS A 92 -4.58 -12.06 -5.95
C HIS A 92 -4.91 -13.55 -6.09
N LEU A 93 -5.96 -13.88 -6.82
CA LEU A 93 -6.56 -15.21 -6.86
C LEU A 93 -6.29 -15.96 -8.18
N THR A 94 -5.33 -15.50 -8.97
CA THR A 94 -4.98 -16.20 -10.23
C THR A 94 -4.36 -17.57 -9.93
N LYS A 95 -4.57 -18.53 -10.85
CA LYS A 95 -4.04 -19.90 -10.73
C LYS A 95 -2.55 -19.93 -10.36
N LYS A 96 -1.74 -19.07 -10.99
CA LYS A 96 -0.29 -18.98 -10.72
C LYS A 96 0.02 -18.50 -9.30
N VAL A 97 -0.71 -17.52 -8.78
CA VAL A 97 -0.56 -17.01 -7.42
C VAL A 97 -0.97 -18.06 -6.41
N MET A 98 -2.15 -18.68 -6.59
CA MET A 98 -2.67 -19.70 -5.68
C MET A 98 -1.80 -20.95 -5.65
N PHE A 99 -1.27 -21.37 -6.81
CA PHE A 99 -0.32 -22.46 -6.90
C PHE A 99 0.94 -22.17 -6.04
N PHE A 100 1.53 -20.97 -6.20
CA PHE A 100 2.71 -20.58 -5.42
C PHE A 100 2.42 -20.53 -3.91
N ILE A 101 1.27 -19.99 -3.51
CA ILE A 101 0.84 -19.92 -2.11
C ILE A 101 0.79 -21.33 -1.51
N LYS A 102 0.15 -22.26 -2.20
CA LYS A 102 0.03 -23.67 -1.79
C LYS A 102 1.40 -24.36 -1.69
N GLU A 103 2.20 -24.27 -2.75
CA GLU A 103 3.54 -24.87 -2.82
C GLU A 103 4.48 -24.39 -1.71
N ARG A 104 4.34 -23.15 -1.28
CA ARG A 104 5.21 -22.54 -0.27
C ARG A 104 4.61 -22.57 1.15
N GLY A 105 3.46 -23.21 1.32
CA GLY A 105 2.81 -23.31 2.63
C GLY A 105 2.46 -21.94 3.23
N ILE A 106 2.09 -20.96 2.37
CA ILE A 106 1.64 -19.64 2.81
C ILE A 106 0.18 -19.76 3.20
N LYS A 107 -0.19 -19.31 4.39
CA LYS A 107 -1.60 -19.17 4.75
C LYS A 107 -2.17 -17.92 4.10
N ILE A 108 -3.40 -18.01 3.59
CA ILE A 108 -4.12 -16.88 3.01
C ILE A 108 -5.46 -16.71 3.73
N ILE A 109 -5.74 -15.48 4.13
CA ILE A 109 -7.02 -15.05 4.69
C ILE A 109 -7.57 -14.00 3.73
N ARG A 110 -8.80 -14.19 3.29
CA ARG A 110 -9.50 -13.22 2.44
C ARG A 110 -10.42 -12.39 3.30
N LEU A 111 -10.31 -11.08 3.16
CA LEU A 111 -11.23 -10.15 3.80
C LEU A 111 -12.62 -10.24 3.19
N LEU A 112 -13.63 -9.84 3.95
CA LEU A 112 -14.98 -9.69 3.42
C LEU A 112 -14.98 -8.66 2.28
N ALA A 113 -15.83 -8.90 1.30
CA ALA A 113 -15.99 -7.93 0.21
C ALA A 113 -16.49 -6.59 0.75
N TYR A 114 -15.98 -5.50 0.19
CA TYR A 114 -16.37 -4.13 0.55
C TYR A 114 -16.12 -3.75 2.01
N SER A 115 -15.12 -4.34 2.66
CA SER A 115 -14.77 -4.06 4.07
C SER A 115 -13.32 -3.58 4.21
N PRO A 116 -12.97 -2.40 3.64
CA PRO A 116 -11.61 -1.86 3.70
C PRO A 116 -11.19 -1.52 5.15
N GLU A 117 -12.15 -1.24 6.04
CA GLU A 117 -11.91 -0.98 7.45
C GLU A 117 -11.28 -2.17 8.19
N LEU A 118 -11.44 -3.38 7.67
CA LEU A 118 -10.81 -4.58 8.22
C LEU A 118 -9.34 -4.73 7.78
N ASN A 119 -8.86 -3.87 6.87
CA ASN A 119 -7.48 -3.91 6.41
C ASN A 119 -6.67 -2.73 6.96
N PRO A 120 -5.88 -2.93 8.02
CA PRO A 120 -5.16 -1.83 8.67
C PRO A 120 -4.12 -1.14 7.76
N ILE A 121 -3.71 -1.75 6.66
CA ILE A 121 -2.80 -1.13 5.70
C ILE A 121 -3.47 0.04 4.96
N GLU A 122 -4.79 0.10 4.88
CA GLU A 122 -5.52 1.24 4.32
C GLU A 122 -5.28 2.51 5.12
N GLN A 123 -5.21 2.39 6.44
CA GLN A 123 -4.84 3.53 7.30
C GLN A 123 -3.39 3.97 7.05
N TYR A 124 -2.49 3.04 6.78
CA TYR A 124 -1.11 3.38 6.39
C TYR A 124 -1.08 4.16 5.07
N TRP A 125 -1.83 3.73 4.04
CA TRP A 125 -1.95 4.47 2.80
C TRP A 125 -2.52 5.87 2.99
N LYS A 126 -3.55 6.00 3.82
CA LYS A 126 -4.14 7.30 4.18
C LYS A 126 -3.08 8.22 4.81
N ASN A 127 -2.29 7.72 5.75
CA ASN A 127 -1.24 8.48 6.40
C ASN A 127 -0.15 8.92 5.40
N VAL A 128 0.29 8.02 4.51
CA VAL A 128 1.27 8.34 3.47
C VAL A 128 0.71 9.35 2.47
N LYS A 129 -0.53 9.20 2.02
CA LYS A 129 -1.19 10.16 1.12
C LYS A 129 -1.32 11.54 1.77
N ASN A 130 -1.72 11.61 3.03
CA ASN A 130 -1.82 12.87 3.78
C ASN A 130 -0.45 13.53 3.95
N TRP A 131 0.61 12.75 4.19
CA TRP A 131 1.98 13.27 4.28
C TRP A 131 2.45 13.90 2.96
N LEU A 132 2.03 13.33 1.83
CA LEU A 132 2.34 13.84 0.50
C LEU A 132 1.35 14.89 0.00
N ALA A 133 0.25 15.12 0.70
CA ALA A 133 -0.83 16.00 0.28
C ALA A 133 -0.38 17.46 0.13
N THR A 134 -1.10 18.20 -0.71
CA THR A 134 -0.87 19.64 -0.99
C THR A 134 0.46 19.98 -1.65
N ARG A 135 1.30 18.99 -1.95
CA ARG A 135 2.56 19.19 -2.65
C ARG A 135 2.39 18.95 -4.15
N ILE A 136 2.95 19.84 -4.94
CA ILE A 136 2.99 19.72 -6.40
C ILE A 136 4.34 19.13 -6.78
N TRP A 137 4.30 18.08 -7.58
CA TRP A 137 5.50 17.40 -8.05
C TRP A 137 5.76 17.76 -9.51
N PRO A 138 6.96 18.24 -9.86
CA PRO A 138 7.27 18.61 -11.25
C PRO A 138 7.31 17.40 -12.19
N ASN A 139 7.66 16.23 -11.66
CA ASN A 139 7.77 14.99 -12.42
C ASN A 139 7.65 13.75 -11.52
N LEU A 140 7.60 12.59 -12.17
CA LEU A 140 7.41 11.31 -11.47
C LEU A 140 8.62 10.90 -10.62
N GLU A 141 9.82 11.37 -10.95
CA GLU A 141 11.04 11.07 -10.18
C GLU A 141 11.03 11.79 -8.82
N GLU A 142 10.65 13.06 -8.80
CA GLU A 142 10.51 13.80 -7.56
C GLU A 142 9.39 13.20 -6.68
N LEU A 143 8.24 12.86 -7.27
CA LEU A 143 7.20 12.13 -6.53
C LEU A 143 7.76 10.82 -5.95
N LYS A 144 8.49 10.03 -6.74
CA LYS A 144 9.08 8.76 -6.30
C LYS A 144 10.06 8.95 -5.16
N LYS A 145 10.94 9.95 -5.24
CA LYS A 145 11.92 10.28 -4.20
C LYS A 145 11.22 10.59 -2.87
N HIS A 146 10.22 11.46 -2.90
CA HIS A 146 9.46 11.83 -1.72
C HIS A 146 8.58 10.70 -1.20
N LEU A 147 7.97 9.91 -2.08
CA LEU A 147 7.24 8.71 -1.71
C LEU A 147 8.16 7.69 -1.02
N CYS A 148 9.35 7.43 -1.54
CA CYS A 148 10.33 6.56 -0.89
C CYS A 148 10.71 7.05 0.50
N SER A 149 10.86 8.37 0.67
CA SER A 149 11.11 8.98 1.98
C SER A 149 9.92 8.78 2.94
N ALA A 150 8.71 9.02 2.47
CA ALA A 150 7.49 8.83 3.28
C ALA A 150 7.32 7.37 3.72
N LEU A 151 7.50 6.41 2.79
CA LEU A 151 7.35 4.98 3.05
C LEU A 151 8.36 4.42 4.09
N LYS A 152 9.45 5.13 4.37
CA LYS A 152 10.44 4.76 5.40
C LYS A 152 10.09 5.31 6.79
N ARG A 153 9.09 6.18 6.91
CA ARG A 153 8.75 6.85 8.18
C ARG A 153 7.90 5.94 9.06
N THR A 154 8.46 5.48 10.15
CA THR A 154 7.81 4.54 11.08
C THR A 154 6.57 5.13 11.76
N PHE A 155 6.54 6.46 12.00
CA PHE A 155 5.40 7.12 12.63
C PHE A 155 4.14 7.17 11.74
N LEU A 156 4.26 6.89 10.44
CA LEU A 156 3.11 6.76 9.53
C LEU A 156 2.46 5.37 9.63
N ILE A 157 3.12 4.40 10.25
CA ILE A 157 2.59 3.04 10.44
C ILE A 157 1.51 3.08 11.51
N PRO A 158 0.28 2.63 11.22
CA PRO A 158 -0.78 2.57 12.22
C PRO A 158 -0.45 1.55 13.31
N LYS A 159 -0.96 1.79 14.51
CA LYS A 159 -0.95 0.76 15.57
C LYS A 159 -2.02 -0.28 15.24
N ILE A 160 -1.62 -1.53 15.20
CA ILE A 160 -2.57 -2.65 15.08
C ILE A 160 -2.91 -3.10 16.50
N TYR A 161 -4.19 -3.02 16.85
CA TYR A 161 -4.68 -3.53 18.12
C TYR A 161 -5.07 -5.00 17.92
N HIS A 162 -4.42 -5.88 18.67
CA HIS A 162 -4.81 -7.28 18.76
C HIS A 162 -5.80 -7.43 19.92
N TYR A 163 -7.05 -7.67 19.62
CA TYR A 163 -8.09 -8.01 20.59
C TYR A 163 -8.12 -9.52 20.87
#